data_b4ec65ff11141c8ebfdaf572076e71ce
#
_entry.id   b4ec65ff11141c8ebfdaf572076e71ce
#
_cell.length_a   1.000
_cell.length_b   1.000
_cell.length_c   1.000
_cell.angle_alpha   90.00
_cell.angle_beta   90.00
_cell.angle_gamma   90.00
#
_symmetry.space_group_name_H-M   'P 1'
#
loop_
_entity.id
_entity.type
_entity.pdbx_description
1 polymer ?
#
loop_
_entity_poly.entity_id
_entity_poly.type
_entity_poly.pdbx_seq_one_letter_code
_entity_poly.pdbx_strand_id
1 'polypeptide(L)'
;MAVGNNSPIAVVIGVGAGPGWSLARRFAEAYTIALVARGEDKLAGFAREIETAGGRALAVAADVSKPAHITNAFGRIRRELGDPDVLLYSAAMRPFGRLMETKPSTFENTWRVGTYGAFLAAQEVVPAMLAKKRGVIIFTGATAGIKPFPTSAAFGPAKFALRGLAQVLARDLQPQGIHIAYVNVDGPIDMPAIRQMRPALQ
;
A
#
# COMPACT_ATOMS: atom_id res chain seq x y z
N MET A 1 -7.01 16.48 -18.02
CA MET A 1 -7.20 17.76 -17.28
C MET A 1 -6.10 17.82 -16.24
N ALA A 2 -5.43 18.96 -16.07
CA ALA A 2 -4.39 19.09 -15.05
C ALA A 2 -4.99 18.98 -13.65
N VAL A 3 -4.32 18.22 -12.77
CA VAL A 3 -4.70 18.06 -11.36
C VAL A 3 -4.46 19.41 -10.65
N GLY A 4 -5.53 20.08 -10.22
CA GLY A 4 -5.45 21.39 -9.58
C GLY A 4 -5.00 21.34 -8.12
N ASN A 5 -4.71 22.51 -7.53
CA ASN A 5 -4.27 22.62 -6.12
C ASN A 5 -5.28 22.08 -5.09
N ASN A 6 -6.56 21.92 -5.47
CA ASN A 6 -7.66 21.41 -4.62
C ASN A 6 -8.06 19.96 -4.96
N SER A 7 -7.25 19.22 -5.71
CA SER A 7 -7.55 17.82 -6.03
C SER A 7 -7.50 16.95 -4.76
N PRO A 8 -8.38 15.96 -4.63
CA PRO A 8 -8.33 15.03 -3.50
C PRO A 8 -6.98 14.30 -3.45
N ILE A 9 -6.62 13.84 -2.26
CA ILE A 9 -5.29 13.28 -2.00
C ILE A 9 -5.39 11.76 -1.87
N ALA A 10 -4.56 11.04 -2.62
CA ALA A 10 -4.38 9.60 -2.46
C ALA A 10 -2.96 9.27 -1.99
N VAL A 11 -2.86 8.49 -0.92
CA VAL A 11 -1.58 7.95 -0.44
C VAL A 11 -1.40 6.54 -0.97
N VAL A 12 -0.31 6.27 -1.66
CA VAL A 12 0.06 4.95 -2.17
C VAL A 12 1.27 4.44 -1.39
N ILE A 13 1.07 3.43 -0.57
CA ILE A 13 2.12 2.80 0.22
C ILE A 13 2.60 1.51 -0.45
N GLY A 14 3.91 1.37 -0.61
CA GLY A 14 4.55 0.24 -1.30
C GLY A 14 4.77 0.51 -2.78
N VAL A 15 5.13 1.74 -3.13
CA VAL A 15 5.46 2.11 -4.51
C VAL A 15 6.79 1.46 -4.93
N GLY A 16 6.73 0.70 -6.01
CA GLY A 16 7.85 0.01 -6.64
C GLY A 16 7.46 -0.38 -8.06
N ALA A 17 8.35 -1.01 -8.83
CA ALA A 17 8.13 -1.41 -10.23
C ALA A 17 7.06 -2.51 -10.41
N GLY A 18 5.92 -2.40 -9.72
CA GLY A 18 4.83 -3.36 -9.70
C GLY A 18 3.50 -2.68 -9.39
N PRO A 19 2.58 -3.37 -8.68
CA PRO A 19 1.21 -2.88 -8.44
C PRO A 19 1.15 -1.47 -7.86
N GLY A 20 2.05 -1.14 -6.91
CA GLY A 20 2.06 0.17 -6.29
C GLY A 20 2.29 1.31 -7.29
N TRP A 21 3.18 1.11 -8.27
CA TRP A 21 3.37 2.09 -9.33
C TRP A 21 2.17 2.20 -10.27
N SER A 22 1.60 1.07 -10.67
CA SER A 22 0.40 1.05 -11.52
C SER A 22 -0.79 1.75 -10.86
N LEU A 23 -0.97 1.54 -9.54
CA LEU A 23 -1.98 2.24 -8.76
C LEU A 23 -1.70 3.74 -8.70
N ALA A 24 -0.45 4.15 -8.41
CA ALA A 24 -0.08 5.55 -8.34
C ALA A 24 -0.36 6.28 -9.67
N ARG A 25 0.03 5.71 -10.80
CA ARG A 25 -0.25 6.26 -12.13
C ARG A 25 -1.75 6.40 -12.41
N ARG A 26 -2.51 5.36 -12.10
CA ARG A 26 -3.96 5.38 -12.35
C ARG A 26 -4.68 6.41 -11.50
N PHE A 27 -4.31 6.53 -10.23
CA PHE A 27 -4.92 7.52 -9.35
C PHE A 27 -4.44 8.95 -9.64
N ALA A 28 -3.24 9.14 -10.19
CA ALA A 28 -2.72 10.45 -10.57
C ALA A 28 -3.56 11.18 -11.64
N GLU A 29 -4.44 10.48 -12.34
CA GLU A 29 -5.37 11.07 -13.30
C GLU A 29 -6.43 11.98 -12.62
N ALA A 30 -6.70 11.77 -11.31
CA ALA A 30 -7.76 12.50 -10.59
C ALA A 30 -7.34 12.97 -9.18
N TYR A 31 -6.20 12.51 -8.68
CA TYR A 31 -5.74 12.77 -7.31
C TYR A 31 -4.34 13.38 -7.30
N THR A 32 -4.05 14.22 -6.31
CA THR A 32 -2.66 14.48 -5.88
C THR A 32 -2.14 13.24 -5.16
N ILE A 33 -0.95 12.75 -5.52
CA ILE A 33 -0.43 11.48 -5.04
C ILE A 33 0.69 11.66 -4.01
N ALA A 34 0.57 11.07 -2.83
CA ALA A 34 1.69 10.83 -1.94
C ALA A 34 2.25 9.41 -2.19
N LEU A 35 3.48 9.33 -2.66
CA LEU A 35 4.19 8.08 -2.95
C LEU A 35 5.02 7.69 -1.73
N VAL A 36 4.74 6.52 -1.12
CA VAL A 36 5.44 6.08 0.09
C VAL A 36 6.14 4.74 -0.14
N ALA A 37 7.45 4.70 0.03
CA ALA A 37 8.30 3.51 0.03
C ALA A 37 9.67 3.82 0.66
N ARG A 38 10.58 2.84 0.72
CA ARG A 38 11.88 3.00 1.38
C ARG A 38 12.92 3.74 0.54
N GLY A 39 12.88 3.61 -0.78
CA GLY A 39 13.92 4.11 -1.69
C GLY A 39 13.61 5.52 -2.18
N GLU A 40 14.27 6.52 -1.62
CA GLU A 40 14.02 7.93 -1.90
C GLU A 40 14.25 8.28 -3.38
N ASP A 41 15.40 7.90 -3.96
CA ASP A 41 15.72 8.19 -5.35
C ASP A 41 14.72 7.63 -6.35
N LYS A 42 14.26 6.38 -6.10
CA LYS A 42 13.23 5.73 -6.93
C LYS A 42 11.89 6.45 -6.84
N LEU A 43 11.52 6.87 -5.63
CA LEU A 43 10.29 7.64 -5.42
C LEU A 43 10.35 9.00 -6.12
N ALA A 44 11.49 9.69 -6.07
CA ALA A 44 11.69 10.94 -6.77
C ALA A 44 11.57 10.76 -8.30
N GLY A 45 12.05 9.63 -8.84
CA GLY A 45 11.84 9.26 -10.25
C GLY A 45 10.37 9.11 -10.60
N PHE A 46 9.61 8.34 -9.81
CA PHE A 46 8.17 8.14 -10.00
C PHE A 46 7.37 9.45 -9.86
N ALA A 47 7.74 10.32 -8.91
CA ALA A 47 7.10 11.61 -8.77
C ALA A 47 7.28 12.47 -10.03
N ARG A 48 8.50 12.56 -10.55
CA ARG A 48 8.78 13.27 -11.82
C ARG A 48 8.01 12.72 -13.01
N GLU A 49 7.82 11.40 -13.10
CA GLU A 49 7.00 10.80 -14.16
C GLU A 49 5.54 11.25 -14.08
N ILE A 50 4.95 11.31 -12.88
CA ILE A 50 3.59 11.82 -12.66
C ILE A 50 3.51 13.30 -13.03
N GLU A 51 4.49 14.11 -12.61
CA GLU A 51 4.52 15.55 -12.88
C GLU A 51 4.67 15.84 -14.38
N THR A 52 5.52 15.08 -15.07
CA THR A 52 5.68 15.17 -16.53
C THR A 52 4.38 14.83 -17.27
N ALA A 53 3.56 13.94 -16.72
CA ALA A 53 2.26 13.61 -17.26
C ALA A 53 1.14 14.62 -16.86
N GLY A 54 1.48 15.73 -16.19
CA GLY A 54 0.54 16.78 -15.77
C GLY A 54 -0.16 16.50 -14.43
N GLY A 55 0.25 15.48 -13.69
CA GLY A 55 -0.21 15.20 -12.34
C GLY A 55 0.60 15.95 -11.27
N ARG A 56 0.25 15.71 -9.99
CA ARG A 56 0.97 16.23 -8.84
C ARG A 56 1.35 15.10 -7.90
N ALA A 57 2.62 15.02 -7.47
CA ALA A 57 3.10 13.96 -6.60
C ALA A 57 4.05 14.47 -5.52
N LEU A 58 4.02 13.81 -4.35
CA LEU A 58 4.96 13.99 -3.24
C LEU A 58 5.65 12.66 -2.96
N ALA A 59 6.97 12.62 -3.06
CA ALA A 59 7.77 11.46 -2.68
C ALA A 59 8.09 11.51 -1.17
N VAL A 60 7.76 10.44 -0.44
CA VAL A 60 7.99 10.33 1.02
C VAL A 60 8.67 9.00 1.34
N ALA A 61 9.95 9.05 1.69
CA ALA A 61 10.69 7.86 2.09
C ALA A 61 10.27 7.40 3.49
N ALA A 62 9.80 6.15 3.61
CA ALA A 62 9.42 5.55 4.88
C ALA A 62 9.53 4.02 4.86
N ASP A 63 9.98 3.44 5.98
CA ASP A 63 9.89 2.01 6.26
C ASP A 63 8.61 1.75 7.07
N VAL A 64 7.65 1.14 6.44
CA VAL A 64 6.32 0.87 7.03
C VAL A 64 6.33 -0.12 8.19
N SER A 65 7.42 -0.84 8.40
CA SER A 65 7.61 -1.71 9.56
C SER A 65 7.90 -0.94 10.87
N LYS A 66 8.18 0.37 10.75
CA LYS A 66 8.60 1.25 11.85
C LYS A 66 7.53 2.30 12.15
N PRO A 67 6.89 2.28 13.35
CA PRO A 67 5.83 3.24 13.70
C PRO A 67 6.22 4.70 13.48
N ALA A 68 7.40 5.12 13.99
CA ALA A 68 7.86 6.49 13.86
C ALA A 68 8.00 6.96 12.39
N HIS A 69 8.39 6.05 11.46
CA HIS A 69 8.48 6.39 10.04
C HIS A 69 7.09 6.64 9.43
N ILE A 70 6.07 5.88 9.85
CA ILE A 70 4.68 6.09 9.41
C ILE A 70 4.18 7.45 9.92
N THR A 71 4.28 7.70 11.22
CA THR A 71 3.82 8.98 11.80
C THR A 71 4.51 10.19 11.17
N ASN A 72 5.83 10.13 10.97
CA ASN A 72 6.58 11.20 10.31
C ASN A 72 6.16 11.40 8.84
N ALA A 73 5.96 10.29 8.11
CA ALA A 73 5.51 10.35 6.71
C ALA A 73 4.13 11.00 6.60
N PHE A 74 3.16 10.57 7.38
CA PHE A 74 1.83 11.17 7.37
C PHE A 74 1.80 12.60 7.90
N GLY A 75 2.65 12.94 8.89
CA GLY A 75 2.85 14.31 9.32
C GLY A 75 3.36 15.22 8.19
N ARG A 76 4.30 14.73 7.38
CA ARG A 76 4.79 15.43 6.18
C ARG A 76 3.69 15.55 5.11
N ILE A 77 2.97 14.47 4.81
CA ILE A 77 1.87 14.47 3.83
C ILE A 77 0.82 15.51 4.22
N ARG A 78 0.39 15.54 5.47
CA ARG A 78 -0.60 16.53 5.95
C ARG A 78 -0.12 17.98 5.80
N ARG A 79 1.15 18.25 6.10
CA ARG A 79 1.69 19.61 5.96
C ARG A 79 1.79 20.09 4.52
N GLU A 80 2.18 19.20 3.59
CA GLU A 80 2.49 19.58 2.22
C GLU A 80 1.30 19.41 1.26
N LEU A 81 0.39 18.48 1.55
CA LEU A 81 -0.74 18.19 0.68
C LEU A 81 -2.08 18.37 1.39
N GLY A 82 -2.19 18.06 2.65
CA GLY A 82 -3.43 18.00 3.44
C GLY A 82 -3.82 16.57 3.84
N ASP A 83 -5.04 16.42 4.36
CA ASP A 83 -5.56 15.14 4.83
C ASP A 83 -5.94 14.22 3.68
N PRO A 84 -5.43 12.96 3.66
CA PRO A 84 -5.74 12.00 2.61
C PRO A 84 -7.23 11.62 2.53
N ASP A 85 -7.75 11.53 1.31
CA ASP A 85 -9.10 11.02 1.00
C ASP A 85 -9.07 9.53 0.65
N VAL A 86 -7.92 9.03 0.18
CA VAL A 86 -7.72 7.64 -0.23
C VAL A 86 -6.40 7.10 0.33
N LEU A 87 -6.43 5.89 0.90
CA LEU A 87 -5.24 5.11 1.24
C LEU A 87 -5.20 3.82 0.40
N LEU A 88 -4.13 3.65 -0.37
CA LEU A 88 -3.84 2.45 -1.14
C LEU A 88 -2.63 1.74 -0.50
N TYR A 89 -2.87 0.65 0.21
CA TYR A 89 -1.81 -0.10 0.87
C TYR A 89 -1.41 -1.32 0.05
N SER A 90 -0.23 -1.26 -0.58
CA SER A 90 0.32 -2.32 -1.44
C SER A 90 1.68 -2.84 -0.96
N ALA A 91 2.20 -2.34 0.19
CA ALA A 91 3.47 -2.82 0.72
C ALA A 91 3.37 -4.29 1.18
N ALA A 92 4.31 -5.09 0.76
CA ALA A 92 4.42 -6.49 1.17
C ALA A 92 5.86 -6.98 1.03
N MET A 93 6.22 -7.96 1.84
CA MET A 93 7.35 -8.87 1.61
C MET A 93 6.76 -10.22 1.19
N ARG A 94 7.39 -10.86 0.20
CA ARG A 94 6.98 -12.18 -0.31
C ARG A 94 8.13 -13.17 -0.27
N PRO A 95 8.63 -13.51 0.92
CA PRO A 95 9.61 -14.57 1.05
C PRO A 95 8.97 -15.92 0.71
N PHE A 96 9.73 -16.77 0.03
CA PHE A 96 9.38 -18.17 -0.16
C PHE A 96 10.12 -18.99 0.89
N GLY A 97 9.45 -19.98 1.48
CA GLY A 97 10.03 -20.91 2.44
C GLY A 97 8.96 -21.71 3.17
N ARG A 98 9.26 -22.98 3.44
CA ARG A 98 8.47 -23.84 4.33
C ARG A 98 8.70 -23.45 5.79
N LEU A 99 7.95 -24.03 6.71
CA LEU A 99 8.03 -23.70 8.14
C LEU A 99 9.48 -23.74 8.67
N MET A 100 10.18 -24.85 8.45
CA MET A 100 11.55 -25.03 8.98
C MET A 100 12.63 -24.23 8.24
N GLU A 101 12.30 -23.69 7.05
CA GLU A 101 13.17 -22.83 6.26
C GLU A 101 12.97 -21.34 6.58
N THR A 102 11.85 -21.01 7.24
CA THR A 102 11.49 -19.63 7.54
C THR A 102 12.06 -19.18 8.88
N LYS A 103 13.00 -18.23 8.84
CA LYS A 103 13.55 -17.65 10.06
C LYS A 103 12.48 -16.84 10.82
N PRO A 104 12.48 -16.85 12.18
CA PRO A 104 11.54 -16.03 12.98
C PRO A 104 11.55 -14.55 12.59
N SER A 105 12.72 -13.97 12.33
CA SER A 105 12.85 -12.58 11.89
C SER A 105 12.21 -12.32 10.50
N THR A 106 12.29 -13.30 9.59
CA THR A 106 11.63 -13.21 8.28
C THR A 106 10.11 -13.23 8.44
N PHE A 107 9.58 -14.10 9.30
CA PHE A 107 8.15 -14.16 9.63
C PHE A 107 7.66 -12.83 10.22
N GLU A 108 8.35 -12.35 11.26
CA GLU A 108 8.01 -11.10 11.93
C GLU A 108 8.04 -9.90 10.97
N ASN A 109 9.12 -9.74 10.20
CA ASN A 109 9.26 -8.63 9.25
C ASN A 109 8.20 -8.68 8.14
N THR A 110 7.84 -9.88 7.68
CA THR A 110 6.78 -10.04 6.67
C THR A 110 5.43 -9.58 7.22
N TRP A 111 5.12 -9.95 8.46
CA TRP A 111 3.91 -9.49 9.15
C TRP A 111 3.95 -7.97 9.43
N ARG A 112 5.08 -7.45 9.91
CA ARG A 112 5.25 -6.02 10.16
C ARG A 112 5.01 -5.18 8.90
N VAL A 113 5.58 -5.57 7.77
CA VAL A 113 5.39 -4.86 6.50
C VAL A 113 4.00 -5.09 5.94
N GLY A 114 3.50 -6.34 5.96
CA GLY A 114 2.26 -6.71 5.28
C GLY A 114 0.98 -6.33 6.02
N THR A 115 1.01 -6.29 7.35
CA THR A 115 -0.17 -6.13 8.21
C THR A 115 -0.05 -4.98 9.19
N TYR A 116 1.00 -4.98 10.02
CA TYR A 116 1.16 -3.97 11.06
C TYR A 116 1.31 -2.56 10.48
N GLY A 117 2.11 -2.40 9.42
CA GLY A 117 2.21 -1.12 8.71
C GLY A 117 0.88 -0.67 8.09
N ALA A 118 0.03 -1.61 7.64
CA ALA A 118 -1.31 -1.29 7.14
C ALA A 118 -2.22 -0.77 8.26
N PHE A 119 -2.16 -1.39 9.44
CA PHE A 119 -2.87 -0.94 10.63
C PHE A 119 -2.44 0.48 11.04
N LEU A 120 -1.14 0.74 11.13
CA LEU A 120 -0.61 2.06 11.46
C LEU A 120 -1.04 3.13 10.43
N ALA A 121 -0.95 2.82 9.14
CA ALA A 121 -1.36 3.74 8.08
C ALA A 121 -2.87 4.04 8.14
N ALA A 122 -3.70 3.04 8.46
CA ALA A 122 -5.13 3.26 8.67
C ALA A 122 -5.39 4.21 9.85
N GLN A 123 -4.68 4.04 10.98
CA GLN A 123 -4.79 4.94 12.13
C GLN A 123 -4.46 6.39 11.79
N GLU A 124 -3.54 6.63 10.85
CA GLU A 124 -3.16 7.99 10.43
C GLU A 124 -4.23 8.68 9.56
N VAL A 125 -5.01 7.94 8.77
CA VAL A 125 -5.99 8.55 7.84
C VAL A 125 -7.42 8.55 8.38
N VAL A 126 -7.79 7.60 9.20
CA VAL A 126 -9.17 7.39 9.69
C VAL A 126 -9.72 8.61 10.45
N PRO A 127 -9.00 9.30 11.34
CA PRO A 127 -9.57 10.45 12.05
C PRO A 127 -10.11 11.55 11.13
N ALA A 128 -9.35 11.92 10.10
CA ALA A 128 -9.79 12.94 9.13
C ALA A 128 -10.93 12.44 8.23
N MET A 129 -10.91 11.16 7.85
CA MET A 129 -11.98 10.54 7.06
C MET A 129 -13.29 10.49 7.87
N LEU A 130 -13.25 10.18 9.17
CA LEU A 130 -14.42 10.20 10.06
C LEU A 130 -14.99 11.61 10.20
N ALA A 131 -14.15 12.62 10.38
CA ALA A 131 -14.60 14.02 10.44
C ALA A 131 -15.32 14.46 9.15
N LYS A 132 -14.85 13.97 7.99
CA LYS A 132 -15.45 14.26 6.67
C LYS A 132 -16.64 13.32 6.36
N LYS A 133 -16.86 12.24 7.12
CA LYS A 133 -17.76 11.11 6.83
C LYS A 133 -17.56 10.55 5.42
N ARG A 134 -16.33 10.57 4.95
CA ARG A 134 -15.94 10.15 3.61
C ARG A 134 -14.47 9.73 3.58
N GLY A 135 -14.19 8.60 2.96
CA GLY A 135 -12.83 8.11 2.74
C GLY A 135 -12.84 6.75 2.07
N VAL A 136 -11.69 6.35 1.55
CA VAL A 136 -11.51 5.03 0.93
C VAL A 136 -10.17 4.44 1.38
N ILE A 137 -10.19 3.20 1.87
CA ILE A 137 -8.98 2.44 2.18
C ILE A 137 -9.00 1.13 1.40
N ILE A 138 -7.98 0.91 0.57
CA ILE A 138 -7.84 -0.30 -0.24
C ILE A 138 -6.57 -1.04 0.14
N PHE A 139 -6.73 -2.31 0.52
CA PHE A 139 -5.62 -3.20 0.81
C PHE A 139 -5.39 -4.17 -0.35
N THR A 140 -4.14 -4.23 -0.84
CA THR A 140 -3.75 -5.22 -1.86
C THR A 140 -3.55 -6.58 -1.20
N GLY A 141 -4.49 -7.47 -1.44
CA GLY A 141 -4.47 -8.86 -1.04
C GLY A 141 -3.64 -9.75 -1.96
N ALA A 142 -3.76 -11.05 -1.76
CA ALA A 142 -3.15 -12.08 -2.60
C ALA A 142 -3.90 -13.40 -2.43
N THR A 143 -3.77 -14.33 -3.39
CA THR A 143 -4.23 -15.73 -3.28
C THR A 143 -3.88 -16.33 -1.91
N ALA A 144 -2.64 -16.07 -1.42
CA ALA A 144 -2.15 -16.55 -0.13
C ALA A 144 -2.94 -16.02 1.09
N GLY A 145 -3.75 -14.97 0.94
CA GLY A 145 -4.67 -14.47 1.96
C GLY A 145 -6.03 -15.19 1.98
N ILE A 146 -6.25 -16.14 1.07
CA ILE A 146 -7.46 -17.00 0.99
C ILE A 146 -7.06 -18.45 0.99
N LYS A 147 -6.11 -18.84 0.14
CA LYS A 147 -5.62 -20.20 -0.06
C LYS A 147 -4.09 -20.20 -0.03
N PRO A 148 -3.45 -20.31 1.15
CA PRO A 148 -1.99 -20.32 1.25
C PRO A 148 -1.42 -21.63 0.69
N PHE A 149 -0.17 -21.58 0.27
CA PHE A 149 0.57 -22.74 -0.25
C PHE A 149 1.75 -23.08 0.68
N PRO A 150 2.29 -24.31 0.64
CA PRO A 150 3.27 -24.79 1.64
C PRO A 150 4.52 -23.90 1.78
N THR A 151 4.97 -23.23 0.71
CA THR A 151 6.14 -22.35 0.72
C THR A 151 5.81 -20.89 1.05
N SER A 152 4.63 -20.61 1.61
CA SER A 152 4.19 -19.27 2.02
C SER A 152 4.15 -19.11 3.55
N ALA A 153 5.02 -19.78 4.29
CA ALA A 153 4.97 -19.83 5.76
C ALA A 153 4.96 -18.45 6.44
N ALA A 154 5.63 -17.45 5.90
CA ALA A 154 5.55 -16.07 6.39
C ALA A 154 4.49 -15.23 5.65
N PHE A 155 4.41 -15.35 4.31
CA PHE A 155 3.55 -14.51 3.48
C PHE A 155 2.06 -14.81 3.65
N GLY A 156 1.69 -16.09 3.76
CA GLY A 156 0.31 -16.53 3.97
C GLY A 156 -0.31 -15.92 5.24
N PRO A 157 0.26 -16.16 6.43
CA PRO A 157 -0.22 -15.57 7.67
C PRO A 157 -0.33 -14.04 7.63
N ALA A 158 0.65 -13.33 7.04
CA ALA A 158 0.58 -11.89 6.90
C ALA A 158 -0.60 -11.44 6.03
N LYS A 159 -0.87 -12.11 4.91
CA LYS A 159 -2.01 -11.77 4.04
C LYS A 159 -3.37 -12.16 4.64
N PHE A 160 -3.45 -13.23 5.41
CA PHE A 160 -4.65 -13.55 6.20
C PHE A 160 -4.92 -12.49 7.28
N ALA A 161 -3.88 -12.09 8.01
CA ALA A 161 -4.00 -11.04 9.02
C ALA A 161 -4.45 -9.70 8.39
N LEU A 162 -3.90 -9.32 7.23
CA LEU A 162 -4.33 -8.12 6.49
C LEU A 162 -5.80 -8.22 6.06
N ARG A 163 -6.25 -9.38 5.60
CA ARG A 163 -7.66 -9.62 5.27
C ARG A 163 -8.56 -9.52 6.49
N GLY A 164 -8.14 -10.08 7.63
CA GLY A 164 -8.84 -9.95 8.91
C GLY A 164 -8.97 -8.49 9.33
N LEU A 165 -7.89 -7.72 9.26
CA LEU A 165 -7.89 -6.28 9.52
C LEU A 165 -8.90 -5.56 8.62
N ALA A 166 -8.86 -5.80 7.31
CA ALA A 166 -9.80 -5.17 6.37
C ALA A 166 -11.26 -5.47 6.71
N GLN A 167 -11.58 -6.69 7.13
CA GLN A 167 -12.93 -7.09 7.53
C GLN A 167 -13.40 -6.40 8.82
N VAL A 168 -12.51 -6.22 9.80
CA VAL A 168 -12.80 -5.46 11.03
C VAL A 168 -13.08 -4.01 10.69
N LEU A 169 -12.17 -3.37 9.96
CA LEU A 169 -12.32 -1.96 9.56
C LEU A 169 -13.57 -1.73 8.71
N ALA A 170 -13.92 -2.67 7.82
CA ALA A 170 -15.13 -2.55 7.01
C ALA A 170 -16.40 -2.53 7.89
N ARG A 171 -16.50 -3.41 8.88
CA ARG A 171 -17.65 -3.45 9.78
C ARG A 171 -17.76 -2.23 10.67
N ASP A 172 -16.63 -1.69 11.12
CA ASP A 172 -16.56 -0.53 11.98
C ASP A 172 -16.81 0.78 11.21
N LEU A 173 -16.13 0.97 10.07
CA LEU A 173 -16.00 2.27 9.42
C LEU A 173 -16.97 2.49 8.25
N GLN A 174 -17.47 1.44 7.57
CA GLN A 174 -18.43 1.60 6.47
C GLN A 174 -19.75 2.27 6.92
N PRO A 175 -20.33 1.94 8.08
CA PRO A 175 -21.50 2.67 8.58
C PRO A 175 -21.25 4.16 8.83
N GLN A 176 -19.97 4.55 8.95
CA GLN A 176 -19.52 5.91 9.21
C GLN A 176 -19.07 6.65 7.92
N GLY A 177 -19.35 6.06 6.74
CA GLY A 177 -19.08 6.68 5.44
C GLY A 177 -17.67 6.41 4.86
N ILE A 178 -16.88 5.51 5.46
CA ILE A 178 -15.54 5.17 4.97
C ILE A 178 -15.59 3.81 4.27
N HIS A 179 -15.28 3.77 2.99
CA HIS A 179 -15.25 2.52 2.22
C HIS A 179 -13.94 1.77 2.43
N ILE A 180 -14.04 0.49 2.82
CA ILE A 180 -12.89 -0.40 3.00
C ILE A 180 -12.97 -1.53 1.98
N ALA A 181 -11.89 -1.77 1.23
CA ALA A 181 -11.80 -2.88 0.28
C ALA A 181 -10.53 -3.70 0.49
N TYR A 182 -10.64 -5.01 0.35
CA TYR A 182 -9.52 -5.94 0.23
C TYR A 182 -9.57 -6.56 -1.17
N VAL A 183 -8.63 -6.15 -2.02
CA VAL A 183 -8.56 -6.62 -3.41
C VAL A 183 -7.69 -7.87 -3.46
N ASN A 184 -8.30 -9.03 -3.69
CA ASN A 184 -7.55 -10.27 -3.83
C ASN A 184 -6.93 -10.38 -5.22
N VAL A 185 -5.60 -10.24 -5.29
CA VAL A 185 -4.86 -10.47 -6.53
C VAL A 185 -4.56 -11.96 -6.65
N ASP A 186 -5.25 -12.62 -7.58
CA ASP A 186 -5.13 -14.07 -7.80
C ASP A 186 -4.26 -14.35 -9.03
N GLY A 187 -2.96 -14.48 -8.80
CA GLY A 187 -1.98 -14.78 -9.83
C GLY A 187 -0.76 -13.87 -9.81
N PRO A 188 0.22 -14.15 -10.68
CA PRO A 188 1.39 -13.29 -10.87
C PRO A 188 0.98 -12.03 -11.64
N ILE A 189 1.40 -10.87 -11.14
CA ILE A 189 1.29 -9.61 -11.87
C ILE A 189 2.51 -9.48 -12.77
N ASP A 190 2.30 -9.07 -14.01
CA ASP A 190 3.38 -8.81 -14.95
C ASP A 190 4.28 -7.68 -14.46
N MET A 191 5.50 -8.02 -14.07
CA MET A 191 6.52 -7.11 -13.56
C MET A 191 7.92 -7.69 -13.82
N PRO A 192 8.97 -6.84 -13.90
CA PRO A 192 10.32 -7.31 -14.25
C PRO A 192 10.80 -8.50 -13.44
N ALA A 193 10.58 -8.53 -12.13
CA ALA A 193 10.97 -9.65 -11.27
C ALA A 193 10.22 -10.95 -11.59
N ILE A 194 8.96 -10.88 -12.00
CA ILE A 194 8.19 -12.07 -12.38
C ILE A 194 8.60 -12.56 -13.77
N ARG A 195 8.87 -11.66 -14.70
CA ARG A 195 9.40 -12.02 -16.04
C ARG A 195 10.73 -12.77 -15.94
N GLN A 196 11.61 -12.35 -15.03
CA GLN A 196 12.88 -13.04 -14.77
C GLN A 196 12.67 -14.45 -14.17
N MET A 197 11.71 -14.63 -13.26
CA MET A 197 11.42 -15.91 -12.62
C MET A 197 10.63 -16.88 -13.52
N ARG A 198 9.86 -16.36 -14.47
CA ARG A 198 8.95 -17.14 -15.33
C ARG A 198 9.00 -16.63 -16.78
N PRO A 199 10.07 -16.91 -17.55
CA PRO A 199 10.19 -16.44 -18.93
C PRO A 199 9.07 -16.96 -19.87
N ALA A 200 8.46 -18.09 -19.53
CA ALA A 200 7.39 -18.71 -20.32
C ALA A 200 6.00 -18.05 -20.17
N LEU A 201 5.87 -16.97 -19.39
CA LEU A 201 4.63 -16.18 -19.25
C LEU A 201 4.62 -14.93 -20.15
N GLN A 202 5.54 -14.87 -21.13
CA GLN A 202 5.60 -13.79 -22.14
C GLN A 202 4.73 -14.14 -23.34
#